data_6a93e8181b5f91cfbbae9c7b3ce9e3c2
#
_entry.id   6a93e8181b5f91cfbbae9c7b3ce9e3c2
#
_cell.length_a   1.000
_cell.length_b   1.000
_cell.length_c   1.000
_cell.angle_alpha   90.00
_cell.angle_beta   90.00
_cell.angle_gamma   90.00
#
_symmetry.space_group_name_H-M   'P 1'
#
loop_
_entity.id
_entity.type
_entity.pdbx_description
1 polymer ?
#
loop_
_entity_poly.entity_id
_entity_poly.type
_entity_poly.pdbx_seq_one_letter_code
_entity_poly.pdbx_strand_id
1 'polypeptide(L)'
;MIVRPRADSERIPLTIVDGDTGKGSIILVVQAVGKTSRVTVALEPGEVLEDVLGPLGQAASIENVGHVLCVAGGVGVAELLPVARAFRRAGNRVTALCGARSKAQIILDAELQAVADEVQWATDDGSAGLHGTVVDLMRAWKAAQSSPLGAAHVIGPIPMMRAAAELTREWGVHTLASLNPIMVDGTGMCGGCRVTVGDKVKFACMDGPEFDAHKVDFEELTRRTRAYLEQERLTREQHECRIGLGK
;
A
#
# COMPACT_ATOMS: atom_id res chain seq x y z
N MET A 1 -6.86 4.61 7.87
CA MET A 1 -8.01 5.52 8.10
C MET A 1 -8.88 5.63 6.86
N ILE A 2 -10.11 6.15 7.00
CA ILE A 2 -11.00 6.46 5.88
C ILE A 2 -11.23 7.96 5.84
N VAL A 3 -11.21 8.55 4.66
CA VAL A 3 -11.50 9.98 4.46
C VAL A 3 -12.61 10.17 3.44
N ARG A 4 -13.38 11.25 3.61
CA ARG A 4 -14.36 11.77 2.64
C ARG A 4 -14.11 13.27 2.47
N PRO A 5 -13.63 13.73 1.32
CA PRO A 5 -13.25 15.12 1.14
C PRO A 5 -14.43 16.08 1.05
N ARG A 6 -15.56 15.67 0.47
CA ARG A 6 -16.80 16.46 0.30
C ARG A 6 -18.03 15.58 0.55
N ALA A 7 -19.17 16.17 0.87
CA ALA A 7 -20.41 15.46 1.18
C ALA A 7 -20.90 14.54 0.05
N ASP A 8 -20.62 14.89 -1.21
CA ASP A 8 -20.96 14.10 -2.40
C ASP A 8 -19.85 13.14 -2.86
N SER A 9 -18.77 13.06 -2.10
CA SER A 9 -17.65 12.17 -2.40
C SER A 9 -17.84 10.81 -1.77
N GLU A 10 -17.22 9.79 -2.36
CA GLU A 10 -17.11 8.46 -1.76
C GLU A 10 -16.09 8.49 -0.62
N ARG A 11 -16.17 7.50 0.25
CA ARG A 11 -15.16 7.24 1.27
C ARG A 11 -14.02 6.43 0.69
N ILE A 12 -12.78 6.85 0.96
CA ILE A 12 -11.59 6.14 0.50
C ILE A 12 -10.65 5.80 1.65
N PRO A 13 -10.06 4.59 1.68
CA PRO A 13 -9.03 4.24 2.65
C PRO A 13 -7.71 4.90 2.27
N LEU A 14 -7.03 5.45 3.26
CA LEU A 14 -5.68 6.01 3.12
C LEU A 14 -4.83 5.59 4.33
N THR A 15 -3.55 5.41 4.10
CA THR A 15 -2.60 5.09 5.17
C THR A 15 -2.04 6.35 5.82
N ILE A 16 -1.94 6.33 7.15
CA ILE A 16 -1.21 7.37 7.89
C ILE A 16 0.28 7.09 7.70
N VAL A 17 0.95 7.96 6.95
CA VAL A 17 2.39 7.82 6.64
C VAL A 17 3.25 8.31 7.80
N ASP A 18 2.80 9.38 8.45
CA ASP A 18 3.46 9.97 9.62
C ASP A 18 2.47 10.80 10.43
N GLY A 19 2.85 11.21 11.64
CA GLY A 19 2.04 12.04 12.51
C GLY A 19 2.90 12.83 13.50
N ASP A 20 2.45 14.04 13.79
CA ASP A 20 3.05 14.92 14.81
C ASP A 20 2.01 15.15 15.93
N THR A 21 2.20 14.48 17.04
CA THR A 21 1.29 14.59 18.20
C THR A 21 1.31 15.97 18.83
N GLY A 22 2.45 16.70 18.73
CA GLY A 22 2.58 18.05 19.26
C GLY A 22 1.77 19.08 18.49
N LYS A 23 1.65 18.87 17.18
CA LYS A 23 0.83 19.71 16.28
C LYS A 23 -0.58 19.17 16.08
N GLY A 24 -0.87 17.93 16.53
CA GLY A 24 -2.13 17.26 16.25
C GLY A 24 -2.37 17.04 14.76
N SER A 25 -1.32 16.73 13.99
CA SER A 25 -1.39 16.58 12.54
C SER A 25 -0.95 15.19 12.09
N ILE A 26 -1.46 14.77 10.93
CA ILE A 26 -1.06 13.54 10.24
C ILE A 26 -0.67 13.84 8.80
N ILE A 27 0.18 12.98 8.22
CA ILE A 27 0.58 13.04 6.82
C ILE A 27 -0.07 11.89 6.07
N LEU A 28 -0.74 12.22 4.98
CA LEU A 28 -1.31 11.28 4.04
C LEU A 28 -0.69 11.49 2.66
N VAL A 29 -0.42 10.41 1.93
CA VAL A 29 0.00 10.45 0.54
C VAL A 29 -1.15 9.96 -0.33
N VAL A 30 -1.59 10.79 -1.27
CA VAL A 30 -2.76 10.51 -2.10
C VAL A 30 -2.38 10.51 -3.56
N GLN A 31 -2.64 9.40 -4.25
CA GLN A 31 -2.50 9.32 -5.71
C GLN A 31 -3.84 9.62 -6.39
N ALA A 32 -3.85 10.55 -7.32
CA ALA A 32 -5.05 11.00 -8.06
C ALA A 32 -5.46 9.98 -9.14
N VAL A 33 -6.13 8.89 -8.75
CA VAL A 33 -6.51 7.78 -9.66
C VAL A 33 -8.01 7.74 -9.98
N GLY A 34 -8.87 8.07 -9.01
CA GLY A 34 -10.34 8.09 -9.12
C GLY A 34 -10.94 9.47 -8.86
N LYS A 35 -12.27 9.59 -8.92
CA LYS A 35 -12.99 10.85 -8.64
C LYS A 35 -12.60 11.41 -7.27
N THR A 36 -12.79 10.63 -6.21
CA THR A 36 -12.59 11.08 -4.83
C THR A 36 -11.15 11.45 -4.53
N SER A 37 -10.16 10.65 -5.00
CA SER A 37 -8.75 10.97 -4.80
C SER A 37 -8.33 12.24 -5.57
N ARG A 38 -8.91 12.51 -6.75
CA ARG A 38 -8.70 13.79 -7.48
C ARG A 38 -9.28 14.99 -6.73
N VAL A 39 -10.48 14.84 -6.15
CA VAL A 39 -11.06 15.88 -5.28
C VAL A 39 -10.17 16.12 -4.06
N THR A 40 -9.62 15.04 -3.47
CA THR A 40 -8.74 15.17 -2.30
C THR A 40 -7.45 15.92 -2.61
N VAL A 41 -6.77 15.62 -3.74
CA VAL A 41 -5.53 16.32 -4.11
C VAL A 41 -5.74 17.74 -4.62
N ALA A 42 -6.98 18.10 -4.96
CA ALA A 42 -7.34 19.45 -5.37
C ALA A 42 -7.73 20.38 -4.20
N LEU A 43 -7.68 19.87 -2.96
CA LEU A 43 -7.94 20.69 -1.78
C LEU A 43 -6.80 21.70 -1.56
N GLU A 44 -7.17 22.92 -1.28
CA GLU A 44 -6.24 24.00 -0.97
C GLU A 44 -5.94 24.06 0.54
N PRO A 45 -4.78 24.59 0.93
CA PRO A 45 -4.46 24.78 2.34
C PRO A 45 -5.54 25.59 3.08
N GLY A 46 -6.01 25.05 4.21
CA GLY A 46 -7.08 25.65 5.02
C GLY A 46 -8.48 25.09 4.72
N GLU A 47 -8.65 24.31 3.64
CA GLU A 47 -9.90 23.59 3.41
C GLU A 47 -10.03 22.39 4.34
N VAL A 48 -11.27 21.97 4.60
CA VAL A 48 -11.58 20.88 5.53
C VAL A 48 -12.06 19.63 4.79
N LEU A 49 -11.75 18.47 5.34
CA LEU A 49 -12.35 17.21 4.92
C LEU A 49 -13.71 17.06 5.61
N GLU A 50 -14.70 16.55 4.90
CA GLU A 50 -16.05 16.29 5.44
C GLU A 50 -16.02 15.25 6.55
N ASP A 51 -15.34 14.10 6.32
CA ASP A 51 -15.18 13.06 7.33
C ASP A 51 -13.74 12.55 7.36
N VAL A 52 -13.28 12.26 8.56
CA VAL A 52 -12.03 11.54 8.85
C VAL A 52 -12.31 10.52 9.94
N LEU A 53 -12.16 9.24 9.61
CA LEU A 53 -12.35 8.12 10.54
C LEU A 53 -11.05 7.34 10.69
N GLY A 54 -10.55 7.23 11.89
CA GLY A 54 -9.33 6.47 12.17
C GLY A 54 -8.67 6.80 13.51
N PRO A 55 -7.59 6.10 13.86
CA PRO A 55 -6.99 5.00 13.11
C PRO A 55 -7.91 3.77 13.06
N LEU A 56 -7.80 2.95 12.01
CA LEU A 56 -8.59 1.74 11.80
C LEU A 56 -7.69 0.52 11.67
N GLY A 57 -8.27 -0.66 11.83
CA GLY A 57 -7.57 -1.94 11.71
C GLY A 57 -6.71 -2.28 12.93
N GLN A 58 -5.78 -3.19 12.71
CA GLN A 58 -4.82 -3.65 13.72
C GLN A 58 -3.46 -2.99 13.49
N ALA A 59 -2.73 -2.78 14.58
CA ALA A 59 -1.35 -2.35 14.50
C ALA A 59 -0.49 -3.45 13.86
N ALA A 60 0.49 -3.05 13.04
CA ALA A 60 1.48 -3.97 12.50
C ALA A 60 2.24 -4.68 13.63
N SER A 61 2.46 -6.00 13.48
CA SER A 61 3.29 -6.76 14.42
C SER A 61 4.76 -6.50 14.11
N ILE A 62 5.40 -5.72 14.95
CA ILE A 62 6.80 -5.32 14.80
C ILE A 62 7.65 -6.06 15.83
N GLU A 63 8.42 -7.03 15.36
CA GLU A 63 9.34 -7.82 16.17
C GLU A 63 10.76 -7.72 15.62
N ASN A 64 11.76 -7.95 16.48
CA ASN A 64 13.12 -8.12 15.99
C ASN A 64 13.32 -9.56 15.50
N VAL A 65 13.32 -9.71 14.19
CA VAL A 65 13.52 -10.97 13.48
C VAL A 65 14.84 -11.01 12.70
N GLY A 66 15.70 -10.03 12.96
CA GLY A 66 17.04 -9.90 12.39
C GLY A 66 17.05 -9.14 11.07
N HIS A 67 16.58 -9.70 9.96
CA HIS A 67 16.57 -9.03 8.65
C HIS A 67 15.16 -9.06 8.05
N VAL A 68 14.62 -7.90 7.77
CA VAL A 68 13.29 -7.71 7.17
C VAL A 68 13.41 -7.19 5.75
N LEU A 69 12.73 -7.84 4.83
CA LEU A 69 12.56 -7.41 3.45
C LEU A 69 11.24 -6.65 3.32
N CYS A 70 11.31 -5.38 3.03
CA CYS A 70 10.20 -4.49 2.78
C CYS A 70 10.01 -4.31 1.27
N VAL A 71 8.87 -4.67 0.70
CA VAL A 71 8.62 -4.63 -0.75
C VAL A 71 7.43 -3.73 -1.04
N ALA A 72 7.60 -2.72 -1.89
CA ALA A 72 6.51 -1.83 -2.26
C ALA A 72 6.37 -1.61 -3.76
N GLY A 73 5.14 -1.37 -4.22
CA GLY A 73 4.82 -0.98 -5.59
C GLY A 73 4.00 0.30 -5.67
N GLY A 74 4.46 1.27 -6.47
CA GLY A 74 3.76 2.53 -6.68
C GLY A 74 3.54 3.31 -5.39
N VAL A 75 2.31 3.78 -5.14
CA VAL A 75 1.96 4.52 -3.93
C VAL A 75 2.10 3.70 -2.64
N GLY A 76 2.20 2.37 -2.73
CA GLY A 76 2.45 1.50 -1.57
C GLY A 76 3.74 1.82 -0.81
N VAL A 77 4.68 2.53 -1.44
CA VAL A 77 5.87 3.07 -0.77
C VAL A 77 5.50 3.96 0.43
N ALA A 78 4.41 4.71 0.32
CA ALA A 78 3.92 5.56 1.41
C ALA A 78 3.44 4.74 2.62
N GLU A 79 2.86 3.55 2.38
CA GLU A 79 2.48 2.61 3.44
C GLU A 79 3.69 1.88 4.02
N LEU A 80 4.68 1.57 3.17
CA LEU A 80 5.89 0.88 3.56
C LEU A 80 6.75 1.71 4.53
N LEU A 81 6.82 3.03 4.34
CA LEU A 81 7.71 3.91 5.09
C LEU A 81 7.52 3.81 6.62
N PRO A 82 6.30 3.94 7.20
CA PRO A 82 6.12 3.78 8.63
C PRO A 82 6.46 2.38 9.14
N VAL A 83 6.19 1.34 8.36
CA VAL A 83 6.51 -0.06 8.69
C VAL A 83 8.02 -0.29 8.70
N ALA A 84 8.74 0.15 7.66
CA ALA A 84 10.21 0.08 7.58
C ALA A 84 10.87 0.83 8.75
N ARG A 85 10.38 2.03 9.08
CA ARG A 85 10.83 2.82 10.22
C ARG A 85 10.63 2.08 11.55
N ALA A 86 9.49 1.42 11.73
CA ALA A 86 9.18 0.67 12.93
C ALA A 86 10.10 -0.56 13.08
N PHE A 87 10.32 -1.33 12.01
CA PHE A 87 11.26 -2.45 12.02
C PHE A 87 12.69 -2.00 12.31
N ARG A 88 13.12 -0.88 11.73
CA ARG A 88 14.44 -0.31 12.01
C ARG A 88 14.60 0.06 13.48
N ARG A 89 13.59 0.70 14.07
CA ARG A 89 13.56 1.05 15.50
C ARG A 89 13.57 -0.17 16.43
N ALA A 90 12.97 -1.29 15.97
CA ALA A 90 13.00 -2.56 16.70
C ALA A 90 14.34 -3.31 16.57
N GLY A 91 15.34 -2.74 15.90
CA GLY A 91 16.69 -3.29 15.77
C GLY A 91 16.88 -4.27 14.62
N ASN A 92 15.96 -4.33 13.67
CA ASN A 92 16.14 -5.14 12.46
C ASN A 92 17.06 -4.43 11.46
N ARG A 93 17.76 -5.23 10.67
CA ARG A 93 18.25 -4.78 9.36
C ARG A 93 17.05 -4.70 8.42
N VAL A 94 16.91 -3.59 7.71
CA VAL A 94 15.79 -3.35 6.79
C VAL A 94 16.33 -3.14 5.38
N THR A 95 15.89 -3.99 4.44
CA THR A 95 16.07 -3.78 3.01
C THR A 95 14.73 -3.40 2.39
N ALA A 96 14.69 -2.29 1.66
CA ALA A 96 13.50 -1.84 0.92
C ALA A 96 13.71 -2.04 -0.58
N LEU A 97 12.86 -2.87 -1.20
CA LEU A 97 12.81 -3.04 -2.65
C LEU A 97 11.53 -2.41 -3.18
N CYS A 98 11.66 -1.42 -4.05
CA CYS A 98 10.54 -0.61 -4.51
C CYS A 98 10.39 -0.66 -6.03
N GLY A 99 9.15 -0.66 -6.50
CA GLY A 99 8.82 -0.64 -7.92
C GLY A 99 7.99 0.58 -8.30
N ALA A 100 8.31 1.16 -9.47
CA ALA A 100 7.54 2.23 -10.07
C ALA A 100 7.44 2.03 -11.60
N ARG A 101 6.51 2.67 -12.27
CA ARG A 101 6.45 2.61 -13.76
C ARG A 101 7.61 3.36 -14.40
N SER A 102 8.01 4.49 -13.79
CA SER A 102 9.09 5.34 -14.27
C SER A 102 9.75 6.09 -13.13
N LYS A 103 10.93 6.65 -13.37
CA LYS A 103 11.65 7.52 -12.42
C LYS A 103 10.79 8.68 -11.91
N ALA A 104 9.94 9.25 -12.75
CA ALA A 104 9.06 10.37 -12.37
C ALA A 104 7.98 9.98 -11.33
N GLN A 105 7.73 8.69 -11.15
CA GLN A 105 6.77 8.16 -10.17
C GLN A 105 7.43 7.60 -8.90
N ILE A 106 8.74 7.75 -8.77
CA ILE A 106 9.45 7.43 -7.53
C ILE A 106 9.10 8.50 -6.49
N ILE A 107 8.60 8.06 -5.34
CA ILE A 107 8.21 8.92 -4.21
C ILE A 107 8.92 8.46 -2.93
N LEU A 108 9.16 9.36 -2.00
CA LEU A 108 9.68 9.09 -0.65
C LEU A 108 11.03 8.33 -0.63
N ASP A 109 11.84 8.44 -1.69
CA ASP A 109 13.13 7.76 -1.77
C ASP A 109 14.09 8.22 -0.66
N ALA A 110 14.20 9.53 -0.45
CA ALA A 110 15.06 10.09 0.59
C ALA A 110 14.61 9.67 2.00
N GLU A 111 13.30 9.63 2.25
CA GLU A 111 12.71 9.19 3.52
C GLU A 111 12.95 7.70 3.76
N LEU A 112 12.86 6.86 2.72
CA LEU A 112 13.19 5.44 2.82
C LEU A 112 14.67 5.23 3.09
N GLN A 113 15.55 5.94 2.39
CA GLN A 113 17.00 5.87 2.61
C GLN A 113 17.40 6.30 4.02
N ALA A 114 16.63 7.18 4.67
CA ALA A 114 16.87 7.58 6.04
C ALA A 114 16.48 6.51 7.09
N VAL A 115 15.67 5.53 6.73
CA VAL A 115 15.13 4.52 7.67
C VAL A 115 15.48 3.07 7.32
N ALA A 116 15.91 2.78 6.11
CA ALA A 116 16.33 1.45 5.67
C ALA A 116 17.86 1.38 5.55
N ASP A 117 18.42 0.19 5.75
CA ASP A 117 19.86 -0.05 5.56
C ASP A 117 20.23 -0.18 4.08
N GLU A 118 19.27 -0.54 3.25
CA GLU A 118 19.42 -0.72 1.81
C GLU A 118 18.10 -0.36 1.13
N VAL A 119 18.16 0.46 0.08
CA VAL A 119 17.02 0.80 -0.77
C VAL A 119 17.39 0.54 -2.23
N GLN A 120 16.57 -0.23 -2.93
CA GLN A 120 16.74 -0.46 -4.36
C GLN A 120 15.41 -0.23 -5.09
N TRP A 121 15.51 0.24 -6.33
CA TRP A 121 14.36 0.52 -7.20
C TRP A 121 14.40 -0.33 -8.47
N ALA A 122 13.21 -0.70 -8.94
CA ALA A 122 12.97 -1.14 -10.30
C ALA A 122 11.97 -0.21 -10.98
N THR A 123 12.16 0.04 -12.27
CA THR A 123 11.18 0.79 -13.08
C THR A 123 10.82 0.00 -14.33
N ASP A 124 9.51 -0.02 -14.66
CA ASP A 124 9.00 -0.77 -15.81
C ASP A 124 9.62 -0.28 -17.12
N ASP A 125 9.93 1.02 -17.22
CA ASP A 125 10.55 1.65 -18.40
C ASP A 125 12.08 1.70 -18.36
N GLY A 126 12.71 1.21 -17.28
CA GLY A 126 14.18 1.23 -17.11
C GLY A 126 14.77 2.61 -16.85
N SER A 127 13.97 3.63 -16.57
CA SER A 127 14.44 5.01 -16.37
C SER A 127 15.18 5.22 -15.05
N ALA A 128 15.07 4.29 -14.08
CA ALA A 128 15.84 4.27 -12.84
C ALA A 128 15.94 2.85 -12.26
N GLY A 129 17.08 2.53 -11.67
CA GLY A 129 17.31 1.24 -11.02
C GLY A 129 17.30 0.07 -12.01
N LEU A 130 16.75 -1.08 -11.56
CA LEU A 130 16.61 -2.25 -12.42
C LEU A 130 15.48 -2.03 -13.43
N HIS A 131 15.72 -2.33 -14.71
CA HIS A 131 14.64 -2.35 -15.72
C HIS A 131 13.79 -3.61 -15.54
N GLY A 132 12.56 -3.45 -15.15
CA GLY A 132 11.61 -4.54 -14.86
C GLY A 132 10.73 -4.26 -13.66
N THR A 133 10.09 -5.31 -13.18
CA THR A 133 9.19 -5.23 -12.03
C THR A 133 9.95 -5.33 -10.69
N VAL A 134 9.29 -4.93 -9.60
CA VAL A 134 9.86 -5.16 -8.26
C VAL A 134 10.05 -6.65 -7.95
N VAL A 135 9.27 -7.54 -8.56
CA VAL A 135 9.43 -8.99 -8.40
C VAL A 135 10.71 -9.48 -9.09
N ASP A 136 11.07 -8.89 -10.23
CA ASP A 136 12.36 -9.16 -10.89
C ASP A 136 13.52 -8.65 -10.05
N LEU A 137 13.36 -7.46 -9.45
CA LEU A 137 14.32 -6.92 -8.48
C LEU A 137 14.47 -7.83 -7.26
N MET A 138 13.37 -8.37 -6.71
CA MET A 138 13.41 -9.34 -5.60
C MET A 138 14.24 -10.58 -5.96
N ARG A 139 14.05 -11.14 -7.16
CA ARG A 139 14.82 -12.30 -7.63
C ARG A 139 16.31 -11.98 -7.76
N ALA A 140 16.64 -10.86 -8.43
CA ALA A 140 18.01 -10.41 -8.61
C ALA A 140 18.70 -10.13 -7.27
N TRP A 141 18.01 -9.43 -6.37
CA TRP A 141 18.51 -9.13 -5.03
C TRP A 141 18.76 -10.43 -4.22
N LYS A 142 17.81 -11.36 -4.23
CA LYS A 142 17.94 -12.63 -3.49
C LYS A 142 19.08 -13.50 -3.99
N ALA A 143 19.32 -13.51 -5.29
CA ALA A 143 20.43 -14.25 -5.89
C ALA A 143 21.81 -13.71 -5.46
N ALA A 144 21.90 -12.41 -5.15
CA ALA A 144 23.11 -11.75 -4.68
C ALA A 144 23.27 -11.80 -3.14
N GLN A 145 22.26 -12.28 -2.39
CA GLN A 145 22.24 -12.25 -0.93
C GLN A 145 22.33 -13.65 -0.33
N SER A 146 23.24 -13.82 0.64
CA SER A 146 23.36 -15.04 1.44
C SER A 146 22.75 -14.93 2.83
N SER A 147 22.46 -13.70 3.30
CA SER A 147 21.91 -13.48 4.64
C SER A 147 20.49 -14.02 4.74
N PRO A 148 20.15 -14.76 5.82
CA PRO A 148 18.79 -15.23 6.03
C PRO A 148 17.85 -14.04 6.25
N LEU A 149 16.62 -14.18 5.73
CA LEU A 149 15.51 -13.25 5.99
C LEU A 149 14.66 -13.80 7.13
N GLY A 150 14.34 -12.96 8.11
CA GLY A 150 13.42 -13.29 9.20
C GLY A 150 11.96 -13.11 8.79
N ALA A 151 11.66 -12.06 8.02
CA ALA A 151 10.32 -11.78 7.52
C ALA A 151 10.35 -10.93 6.23
N ALA A 152 9.21 -10.88 5.54
CA ALA A 152 8.96 -9.93 4.45
C ALA A 152 7.61 -9.22 4.65
N HIS A 153 7.57 -7.94 4.27
CA HIS A 153 6.36 -7.13 4.18
C HIS A 153 6.15 -6.67 2.75
N VAL A 154 4.94 -6.87 2.21
CA VAL A 154 4.64 -6.58 0.81
C VAL A 154 3.42 -5.67 0.72
N ILE A 155 3.55 -4.54 0.02
CA ILE A 155 2.52 -3.50 -0.07
C ILE A 155 2.44 -2.97 -1.50
N GLY A 156 1.27 -3.02 -2.14
CA GLY A 156 1.12 -2.49 -3.49
C GLY A 156 -0.03 -3.12 -4.29
N PRO A 157 0.04 -3.10 -5.62
CA PRO A 157 -0.98 -3.72 -6.46
C PRO A 157 -1.16 -5.21 -6.19
N ILE A 158 -2.41 -5.70 -6.22
CA ILE A 158 -2.74 -7.10 -5.90
C ILE A 158 -1.90 -8.11 -6.70
N PRO A 159 -1.70 -7.94 -8.04
CA PRO A 159 -0.86 -8.87 -8.80
C PRO A 159 0.60 -8.90 -8.32
N MET A 160 1.14 -7.74 -7.91
CA MET A 160 2.49 -7.65 -7.37
C MET A 160 2.59 -8.38 -6.02
N MET A 161 1.66 -8.14 -5.10
CA MET A 161 1.64 -8.79 -3.79
C MET A 161 1.53 -10.31 -3.92
N ARG A 162 0.68 -10.80 -4.84
CA ARG A 162 0.56 -12.22 -5.16
C ARG A 162 1.89 -12.81 -5.62
N ALA A 163 2.52 -12.21 -6.62
CA ALA A 163 3.79 -12.68 -7.18
C ALA A 163 4.93 -12.65 -6.15
N ALA A 164 4.97 -11.60 -5.32
CA ALA A 164 5.92 -11.51 -4.22
C ALA A 164 5.68 -12.58 -3.14
N ALA A 165 4.40 -12.87 -2.81
CA ALA A 165 4.04 -13.92 -1.87
C ALA A 165 4.43 -15.33 -2.38
N GLU A 166 4.22 -15.61 -3.67
CA GLU A 166 4.65 -16.85 -4.31
C GLU A 166 6.17 -17.01 -4.20
N LEU A 167 6.92 -15.96 -4.51
CA LEU A 167 8.39 -15.97 -4.46
C LEU A 167 8.92 -16.14 -3.03
N THR A 168 8.37 -15.42 -2.05
CA THR A 168 8.80 -15.55 -0.65
C THR A 168 8.41 -16.89 -0.03
N ARG A 169 7.36 -17.54 -0.53
CA ARG A 169 6.99 -18.92 -0.17
C ARG A 169 8.08 -19.90 -0.60
N GLU A 170 8.60 -19.77 -1.84
CA GLU A 170 9.72 -20.56 -2.34
C GLU A 170 10.98 -20.37 -1.47
N TRP A 171 11.17 -19.19 -0.91
CA TRP A 171 12.29 -18.89 -0.02
C TRP A 171 12.07 -19.37 1.43
N GLY A 172 10.88 -19.83 1.77
CA GLY A 172 10.52 -20.21 3.14
C GLY A 172 10.45 -19.02 4.10
N VAL A 173 10.19 -17.79 3.60
CA VAL A 173 10.17 -16.56 4.38
C VAL A 173 8.74 -16.17 4.74
N HIS A 174 8.43 -16.06 6.04
CA HIS A 174 7.13 -15.57 6.50
C HIS A 174 6.87 -14.16 5.93
N THR A 175 5.71 -13.99 5.31
CA THR A 175 5.40 -12.78 4.56
C THR A 175 4.04 -12.23 4.93
N LEU A 176 3.99 -10.96 5.27
CA LEU A 176 2.75 -10.21 5.46
C LEU A 176 2.48 -9.34 4.22
N ALA A 177 1.21 -9.33 3.78
CA ALA A 177 0.75 -8.42 2.74
C ALA A 177 -0.26 -7.43 3.32
N SER A 178 -0.05 -6.13 3.06
CA SER A 178 -1.02 -5.09 3.40
C SER A 178 -2.05 -5.00 2.28
N LEU A 179 -3.25 -5.51 2.56
CA LEU A 179 -4.30 -5.65 1.55
C LEU A 179 -5.12 -4.37 1.40
N ASN A 180 -5.48 -4.08 0.16
CA ASN A 180 -6.20 -2.87 -0.24
C ASN A 180 -7.58 -3.16 -0.88
N PRO A 181 -8.48 -3.92 -0.22
CA PRO A 181 -9.84 -4.12 -0.72
C PRO A 181 -10.63 -2.82 -0.67
N ILE A 182 -11.79 -2.81 -1.35
CA ILE A 182 -12.74 -1.71 -1.25
C ILE A 182 -13.21 -1.58 0.21
N MET A 183 -13.07 -0.39 0.79
CA MET A 183 -13.51 -0.06 2.16
C MET A 183 -14.50 1.11 2.11
N VAL A 184 -15.63 0.96 2.81
CA VAL A 184 -16.71 1.96 2.82
C VAL A 184 -16.94 2.52 4.22
N ASP A 185 -17.26 1.68 5.21
CA ASP A 185 -17.56 2.13 6.58
C ASP A 185 -16.38 2.10 7.55
N GLY A 186 -15.45 1.16 7.36
CA GLY A 186 -14.28 1.01 8.23
C GLY A 186 -14.54 0.34 9.58
N THR A 187 -15.78 -0.09 9.87
CA THR A 187 -16.18 -0.63 11.18
C THR A 187 -16.49 -2.12 11.16
N GLY A 188 -16.34 -2.78 10.00
CA GLY A 188 -16.63 -4.21 9.81
C GLY A 188 -18.10 -4.53 9.54
N MET A 189 -18.99 -3.53 9.53
CA MET A 189 -20.45 -3.75 9.38
C MET A 189 -20.87 -4.01 7.94
N CYS A 190 -20.33 -3.26 6.96
CA CYS A 190 -20.77 -3.35 5.56
C CYS A 190 -20.25 -4.59 4.82
N GLY A 191 -19.20 -5.23 5.32
CA GLY A 191 -18.57 -6.39 4.69
C GLY A 191 -17.90 -6.12 3.32
N GLY A 192 -17.76 -4.87 2.90
CA GLY A 192 -17.13 -4.48 1.63
C GLY A 192 -15.69 -4.95 1.53
N CYS A 193 -14.94 -4.86 2.62
CA CYS A 193 -13.53 -5.20 2.70
C CYS A 193 -13.23 -6.67 3.06
N ARG A 194 -14.19 -7.60 2.83
CA ARG A 194 -13.97 -9.02 3.09
C ARG A 194 -12.81 -9.55 2.25
N VAL A 195 -11.98 -10.37 2.90
CA VAL A 195 -10.89 -11.12 2.30
C VAL A 195 -10.87 -12.54 2.90
N THR A 196 -10.58 -13.55 2.10
CA THR A 196 -10.37 -14.92 2.60
C THR A 196 -8.90 -15.13 2.89
N VAL A 197 -8.60 -15.56 4.12
CA VAL A 197 -7.24 -15.86 4.60
C VAL A 197 -7.23 -17.25 5.20
N GLY A 198 -6.64 -18.21 4.49
CA GLY A 198 -6.77 -19.64 4.80
C GLY A 198 -8.22 -20.10 4.63
N ASP A 199 -8.80 -20.62 5.70
CA ASP A 199 -10.19 -21.10 5.78
C ASP A 199 -11.17 -20.07 6.38
N LYS A 200 -10.70 -18.82 6.64
CA LYS A 200 -11.46 -17.80 7.37
C LYS A 200 -11.73 -16.55 6.54
N VAL A 201 -12.93 -16.05 6.63
CA VAL A 201 -13.28 -14.70 6.14
C VAL A 201 -12.85 -13.68 7.18
N LYS A 202 -12.12 -12.66 6.74
CA LYS A 202 -11.64 -11.54 7.53
C LYS A 202 -12.13 -10.21 6.96
N PHE A 203 -12.14 -9.17 7.78
CA PHE A 203 -12.46 -7.80 7.36
C PHE A 203 -11.21 -6.94 7.45
N ALA A 204 -10.65 -6.51 6.31
CA ALA A 204 -9.39 -5.80 6.27
C ALA A 204 -9.41 -4.49 7.10
N CYS A 205 -10.55 -3.83 7.22
CA CYS A 205 -10.70 -2.62 8.03
C CYS A 205 -10.66 -2.87 9.55
N MET A 206 -10.84 -4.11 10.00
CA MET A 206 -10.89 -4.49 11.42
C MET A 206 -9.80 -5.48 11.81
N ASP A 207 -9.62 -6.55 10.99
CA ASP A 207 -8.67 -7.63 11.27
C ASP A 207 -7.28 -7.38 10.66
N GLY A 208 -7.18 -6.44 9.70
CA GLY A 208 -5.99 -6.11 8.94
C GLY A 208 -5.54 -4.65 9.15
N PRO A 209 -4.86 -4.06 8.17
CA PRO A 209 -4.77 -4.47 6.76
C PRO A 209 -3.77 -5.59 6.44
N GLU A 210 -2.90 -5.95 7.39
CA GLU A 210 -1.84 -6.91 7.19
C GLU A 210 -2.32 -8.35 7.46
N PHE A 211 -2.02 -9.25 6.52
CA PHE A 211 -2.37 -10.67 6.62
C PHE A 211 -1.22 -11.55 6.11
N ASP A 212 -1.17 -12.79 6.60
CA ASP A 212 -0.26 -13.81 6.08
C ASP A 212 -0.47 -14.00 4.58
N ALA A 213 0.46 -13.45 3.78
CA ALA A 213 0.37 -13.41 2.33
C ALA A 213 0.28 -14.82 1.71
N HIS A 214 0.80 -15.83 2.40
CA HIS A 214 0.76 -17.21 1.93
C HIS A 214 -0.61 -17.89 2.12
N LYS A 215 -1.53 -17.24 2.83
CA LYS A 215 -2.89 -17.73 3.08
C LYS A 215 -3.98 -16.89 2.42
N VAL A 216 -3.63 -15.74 1.85
CA VAL A 216 -4.59 -14.86 1.17
C VAL A 216 -5.08 -15.49 -0.12
N ASP A 217 -6.41 -15.48 -0.32
CA ASP A 217 -7.03 -15.75 -1.63
C ASP A 217 -6.95 -14.48 -2.50
N PHE A 218 -5.85 -14.33 -3.22
CA PHE A 218 -5.63 -13.21 -4.13
C PHE A 218 -6.55 -13.23 -5.35
N GLU A 219 -7.12 -14.39 -5.73
CA GLU A 219 -8.07 -14.47 -6.84
C GLU A 219 -9.42 -13.88 -6.43
N GLU A 220 -9.93 -14.27 -5.26
CA GLU A 220 -11.13 -13.67 -4.71
C GLU A 220 -10.95 -12.16 -4.51
N LEU A 221 -9.84 -11.73 -3.89
CA LEU A 221 -9.54 -10.33 -3.67
C LEU A 221 -9.54 -9.54 -4.99
N THR A 222 -8.90 -10.06 -6.04
CA THR A 222 -8.88 -9.44 -7.37
C THR A 222 -10.28 -9.32 -7.97
N ARG A 223 -11.08 -10.38 -7.91
CA ARG A 223 -12.45 -10.40 -8.43
C ARG A 223 -13.32 -9.37 -7.71
N ARG A 224 -13.22 -9.30 -6.39
CA ARG A 224 -13.98 -8.35 -5.56
C ARG A 224 -13.59 -6.90 -5.82
N THR A 225 -12.31 -6.60 -5.91
CA THR A 225 -11.81 -5.24 -6.19
C THR A 225 -12.23 -4.75 -7.59
N ARG A 226 -12.41 -5.67 -8.52
CA ARG A 226 -12.87 -5.35 -9.89
C ARG A 226 -14.38 -5.21 -10.03
N ALA A 227 -15.17 -5.49 -9.01
CA ALA A 227 -16.64 -5.52 -9.09
C ALA A 227 -17.26 -4.18 -9.54
N TYR A 228 -16.60 -3.05 -9.32
CA TYR A 228 -17.10 -1.70 -9.63
C TYR A 228 -16.26 -0.95 -10.69
N LEU A 229 -15.36 -1.61 -11.39
CA LEU A 229 -14.48 -0.95 -12.37
C LEU A 229 -15.22 -0.16 -13.44
N GLU A 230 -16.36 -0.67 -13.94
CA GLU A 230 -17.16 0.02 -14.95
C GLU A 230 -17.82 1.28 -14.37
N GLN A 231 -18.39 1.19 -13.18
CA GLN A 231 -18.99 2.32 -12.47
C GLN A 231 -17.95 3.38 -12.13
N GLU A 232 -16.76 2.97 -11.70
CA GLU A 232 -15.64 3.87 -11.42
C GLU A 232 -15.18 4.59 -12.70
N ARG A 233 -15.10 3.87 -13.83
CA ARG A 233 -14.77 4.45 -15.14
C ARG A 233 -15.78 5.50 -15.55
N LEU A 234 -17.08 5.19 -15.50
CA LEU A 234 -18.16 6.12 -15.85
C LEU A 234 -18.16 7.35 -14.94
N THR A 235 -17.97 7.16 -13.63
CA THR A 235 -17.93 8.25 -12.66
C THR A 235 -16.73 9.18 -12.92
N ARG A 236 -15.58 8.61 -13.28
CA ARG A 236 -14.38 9.39 -13.65
C ARG A 236 -14.60 10.22 -14.90
N GLU A 237 -15.15 9.61 -15.96
CA GLU A 237 -15.44 10.30 -17.22
C GLU A 237 -16.44 11.46 -17.04
N GLN A 238 -17.49 11.26 -16.23
CA GLN A 238 -18.44 12.31 -15.88
C GLN A 238 -17.79 13.45 -15.08
N HIS A 239 -16.88 13.13 -14.18
CA HIS A 239 -16.15 14.12 -13.44
C HIS A 239 -15.20 14.93 -14.33
N GLU A 240 -14.44 14.27 -15.19
CA GLU A 240 -13.55 14.93 -16.18
C GLU A 240 -14.32 15.86 -17.11
N CYS A 241 -15.50 15.46 -17.57
CA CYS A 241 -16.37 16.30 -18.38
C CYS A 241 -16.82 17.57 -17.64
N ARG A 242 -17.20 17.45 -16.35
CA ARG A 242 -17.67 18.59 -15.53
C ARG A 242 -16.57 19.62 -15.25
N ILE A 243 -15.31 19.19 -15.12
CA ILE A 243 -14.16 20.08 -14.88
C ILE A 243 -13.47 20.52 -16.17
N GLY A 244 -14.04 20.24 -17.34
CA GLY A 244 -13.54 20.69 -18.64
C GLY A 244 -12.32 19.94 -19.17
N LEU A 245 -11.95 18.82 -18.57
CA LEU A 245 -10.84 17.95 -19.01
C LEU A 245 -11.29 16.82 -19.95
N GLY A 246 -12.61 16.64 -20.17
CA GLY A 246 -13.17 15.67 -21.10
C GLY A 246 -13.10 16.21 -22.54
N LYS A 247 -12.30 15.60 -23.38
CA LYS A 247 -12.39 15.71 -24.85
C LYS A 247 -12.94 14.42 -25.40
#